data_108e2c72adb07d89187cb7777a4018ba
#
_entry.id   108e2c72adb07d89187cb7777a4018ba
#
_cell.length_a   1.000
_cell.length_b   1.000
_cell.length_c   1.000
_cell.angle_alpha   90.00
_cell.angle_beta   90.00
_cell.angle_gamma   90.00
#
_symmetry.space_group_name_H-M   'P 1'
#
loop_
_entity.id
_entity.type
_entity.pdbx_description
1 polymer ?
#
loop_
_entity_poly.entity_id
_entity_poly.type
_entity_poly.pdbx_seq_one_letter_code
_entity_poly.pdbx_strand_id
1 'polypeptide(L)'
;MENKKEFSEKSVDEQKVMDFATLAEYKRQETEYRIAKAMEPLYVQIKDLETKGDKSDELTKLKADFALLKAEASELNLRYKSMTEAAQKGDANTLASELKANMASIKNIAKRTGEAKEVVIKAEVLRSSIDGNTQAQDVPGIGQLRTRKLTMYDMFPKIQVGQNNNGTIRYWDWDEDTIARAAAMIAESGAFPESTAAFKEYTLDLKKVGDTLPVSAEFFEDESMFAAELSLFLQTNVALEIDDQIANGDGTGNNLTGLFDSIPAFNPALVTDVAYANFYDLLVKCKEQITKTGGAKYTPDAIWMNISSINKLRLTKDVNNNYIIPPFVSRDGAIVDGMTVFESNIISDGYFALGDSRFAKIYEKTGIELSRGTINDQFTQDMETLKVRKRLAFLIRTVDQTGFVKVTNIDTAIAAINLAS
;
A
#
# COMPACT_ATOMS: atom_id res chain seq x y z
N MET A 1 0.22 -51.81 -31.31
CA MET A 1 0.12 -50.41 -30.90
C MET A 1 1.30 -50.14 -29.99
N GLU A 2 2.33 -49.47 -30.50
CA GLU A 2 3.53 -49.15 -29.72
C GLU A 2 3.15 -48.27 -28.51
N ASN A 3 3.68 -48.65 -27.35
CA ASN A 3 3.55 -47.94 -26.08
C ASN A 3 4.11 -46.50 -26.22
N LYS A 4 3.26 -45.55 -26.64
CA LYS A 4 3.59 -44.11 -26.50
C LYS A 4 3.53 -43.82 -25.02
N LYS A 5 4.70 -43.55 -24.41
CA LYS A 5 4.77 -43.04 -23.03
C LYS A 5 3.87 -41.85 -22.88
N GLU A 6 3.07 -41.82 -21.83
CA GLU A 6 2.26 -40.65 -21.50
C GLU A 6 3.18 -39.41 -21.33
N PHE A 7 2.69 -38.23 -21.67
CA PHE A 7 3.47 -36.99 -21.63
C PHE A 7 4.06 -36.71 -20.23
N SER A 8 3.35 -37.10 -19.17
CA SER A 8 3.79 -37.04 -17.77
C SER A 8 4.97 -37.96 -17.43
N GLU A 9 5.21 -38.99 -18.23
CA GLU A 9 6.31 -39.94 -18.02
C GLU A 9 7.60 -39.54 -18.76
N LYS A 10 7.54 -38.49 -19.62
CA LYS A 10 8.73 -37.95 -20.30
C LYS A 10 9.50 -37.06 -19.36
N SER A 11 10.83 -37.10 -19.45
CA SER A 11 11.70 -36.20 -18.68
C SER A 11 11.45 -34.75 -19.07
N VAL A 12 11.71 -33.82 -18.12
CA VAL A 12 11.54 -32.37 -18.33
C VAL A 12 12.40 -31.87 -19.50
N ASP A 13 13.53 -32.51 -19.77
CA ASP A 13 14.44 -32.15 -20.86
C ASP A 13 13.91 -32.64 -22.22
N GLU A 14 13.25 -33.80 -22.28
CA GLU A 14 12.58 -34.27 -23.50
C GLU A 14 11.36 -33.41 -23.85
N GLN A 15 10.69 -32.84 -22.85
CA GLN A 15 9.56 -31.89 -23.05
C GLN A 15 10.01 -30.54 -23.60
N LYS A 16 11.21 -30.08 -23.22
CA LYS A 16 11.78 -28.78 -23.66
C LYS A 16 12.31 -28.79 -25.09
N VAL A 17 12.66 -29.95 -25.62
CA VAL A 17 13.24 -30.10 -26.98
C VAL A 17 12.14 -30.26 -28.06
N MET A 18 10.87 -30.45 -27.65
CA MET A 18 9.79 -30.57 -28.62
C MET A 18 9.38 -29.22 -29.19
N ASP A 19 9.27 -29.13 -30.51
CA ASP A 19 8.68 -27.99 -31.19
C ASP A 19 7.22 -27.81 -30.76
N PHE A 20 6.74 -26.54 -30.69
CA PHE A 20 5.41 -26.23 -30.18
C PHE A 20 4.27 -26.96 -30.89
N ALA A 21 4.39 -27.15 -32.19
CA ALA A 21 3.40 -27.91 -33.00
C ALA A 21 3.35 -29.39 -32.63
N THR A 22 4.49 -30.02 -32.44
CA THR A 22 4.63 -31.41 -31.99
C THR A 22 4.14 -31.60 -30.56
N LEU A 23 4.40 -30.64 -29.69
CA LEU A 23 3.92 -30.61 -28.32
C LEU A 23 2.39 -30.48 -28.23
N ALA A 24 1.80 -29.62 -29.05
CA ALA A 24 0.36 -29.42 -29.12
C ALA A 24 -0.36 -30.67 -29.66
N GLU A 25 0.20 -31.31 -30.68
CA GLU A 25 -0.35 -32.54 -31.24
C GLU A 25 -0.23 -33.70 -30.26
N TYR A 26 0.86 -33.80 -29.54
CA TYR A 26 1.07 -34.80 -28.49
C TYR A 26 0.08 -34.63 -27.34
N LYS A 27 -0.12 -33.43 -26.86
CA LYS A 27 -1.12 -33.07 -25.82
C LYS A 27 -2.54 -33.38 -26.29
N ARG A 28 -2.87 -33.16 -27.57
CA ARG A 28 -4.16 -33.53 -28.15
C ARG A 28 -4.39 -35.02 -28.09
N GLN A 29 -3.41 -35.81 -28.53
CA GLN A 29 -3.49 -37.28 -28.53
C GLN A 29 -3.60 -37.85 -27.11
N GLU A 30 -2.88 -37.24 -26.14
CA GLU A 30 -2.97 -37.60 -24.72
C GLU A 30 -4.35 -37.32 -24.14
N THR A 31 -4.92 -36.15 -24.44
CA THR A 31 -6.27 -35.78 -23.98
C THR A 31 -7.35 -36.67 -24.61
N GLU A 32 -7.25 -36.98 -25.89
CA GLU A 32 -8.15 -37.96 -26.57
C GLU A 32 -8.10 -39.32 -25.91
N TYR A 33 -6.90 -39.80 -25.57
CA TYR A 33 -6.71 -41.08 -24.89
C TYR A 33 -7.30 -41.06 -23.47
N ARG A 34 -7.07 -39.99 -22.70
CA ARG A 34 -7.63 -39.84 -21.33
C ARG A 34 -9.16 -39.76 -21.36
N ILE A 35 -9.72 -39.04 -22.32
CA ILE A 35 -11.16 -38.93 -22.50
C ILE A 35 -11.76 -40.29 -22.88
N ALA A 36 -11.15 -40.98 -23.82
CA ALA A 36 -11.60 -42.31 -24.23
C ALA A 36 -11.57 -43.31 -23.07
N LYS A 37 -10.48 -43.30 -22.28
CA LYS A 37 -10.31 -44.13 -21.08
C LYS A 37 -11.31 -43.80 -19.97
N ALA A 38 -11.69 -42.55 -19.81
CA ALA A 38 -12.71 -42.12 -18.85
C ALA A 38 -14.14 -42.47 -19.30
N MET A 39 -14.39 -42.48 -20.61
CA MET A 39 -15.69 -42.83 -21.18
C MET A 39 -15.96 -44.34 -21.26
N GLU A 40 -14.91 -45.19 -21.30
CA GLU A 40 -15.02 -46.64 -21.44
C GLU A 40 -15.85 -47.29 -20.30
N PRO A 41 -15.63 -47.00 -19.00
CA PRO A 41 -16.45 -47.54 -17.93
C PRO A 41 -17.92 -47.10 -17.98
N LEU A 42 -18.18 -45.86 -18.41
CA LEU A 42 -19.53 -45.34 -18.58
C LEU A 42 -20.25 -46.02 -19.72
N TYR A 43 -19.55 -46.29 -20.80
CA TYR A 43 -20.09 -47.05 -21.94
C TYR A 43 -20.45 -48.51 -21.56
N VAL A 44 -19.60 -49.17 -20.76
CA VAL A 44 -19.86 -50.52 -20.22
C VAL A 44 -21.09 -50.49 -19.29
N GLN A 45 -21.21 -49.50 -18.41
CA GLN A 45 -22.38 -49.36 -17.54
C GLN A 45 -23.68 -49.10 -18.31
N ILE A 46 -23.67 -48.28 -19.36
CA ILE A 46 -24.83 -48.05 -20.22
C ILE A 46 -25.26 -49.37 -20.89
N LYS A 47 -24.31 -50.14 -21.39
CA LYS A 47 -24.56 -51.43 -22.06
C LYS A 47 -25.09 -52.49 -21.09
N ASP A 48 -24.59 -52.52 -19.88
CA ASP A 48 -25.03 -53.41 -18.81
C ASP A 48 -26.48 -53.09 -18.34
N LEU A 49 -26.81 -51.79 -18.27
CA LEU A 49 -28.16 -51.33 -17.92
C LEU A 49 -29.17 -51.57 -19.07
N GLU A 50 -28.76 -51.47 -20.35
CA GLU A 50 -29.57 -51.82 -21.50
C GLU A 50 -29.93 -53.32 -21.55
N THR A 51 -29.01 -54.18 -21.10
CA THR A 51 -29.22 -55.63 -21.09
C THR A 51 -30.08 -56.11 -19.91
N LYS A 52 -30.14 -55.34 -18.80
CA LYS A 52 -30.88 -55.73 -17.58
C LYS A 52 -32.32 -55.23 -17.50
N GLY A 53 -32.77 -54.37 -18.41
CA GLY A 53 -34.18 -54.04 -18.64
C GLY A 53 -34.92 -53.30 -17.49
N ASP A 54 -34.25 -52.98 -16.40
CA ASP A 54 -34.90 -52.44 -15.22
C ASP A 54 -34.24 -51.08 -14.84
N LYS A 55 -34.96 -49.99 -14.99
CA LYS A 55 -34.64 -48.56 -14.62
C LYS A 55 -34.40 -47.63 -15.82
N SER A 56 -35.49 -47.31 -16.51
CA SER A 56 -35.48 -46.39 -17.67
C SER A 56 -34.98 -44.96 -17.33
N ASP A 57 -35.19 -44.47 -16.08
CA ASP A 57 -34.83 -43.13 -15.68
C ASP A 57 -33.34 -42.95 -15.39
N GLU A 58 -32.67 -43.95 -14.80
CA GLU A 58 -31.22 -43.95 -14.58
C GLU A 58 -30.46 -44.05 -15.90
N LEU A 59 -30.97 -44.91 -16.82
CA LEU A 59 -30.41 -45.09 -18.16
C LEU A 59 -30.52 -43.79 -18.98
N THR A 60 -31.64 -43.08 -18.87
CA THR A 60 -31.86 -41.81 -19.58
C THR A 60 -30.93 -40.70 -19.07
N LYS A 61 -30.74 -40.62 -17.78
CA LYS A 61 -29.76 -39.68 -17.17
C LYS A 61 -28.33 -39.97 -17.57
N LEU A 62 -27.93 -41.27 -17.51
CA LEU A 62 -26.58 -41.69 -17.86
C LEU A 62 -26.26 -41.48 -19.35
N LYS A 63 -27.26 -41.63 -20.23
CA LYS A 63 -27.14 -41.31 -21.67
C LYS A 63 -27.02 -39.83 -21.92
N ALA A 64 -27.74 -38.99 -21.14
CA ALA A 64 -27.63 -37.55 -21.23
C ALA A 64 -26.26 -37.03 -20.76
N ASP A 65 -25.76 -37.54 -19.63
CA ASP A 65 -24.43 -37.18 -19.11
C ASP A 65 -23.31 -37.65 -20.08
N PHE A 66 -23.44 -38.81 -20.67
CA PHE A 66 -22.50 -39.31 -21.67
C PHE A 66 -22.52 -38.46 -22.96
N ALA A 67 -23.68 -37.98 -23.40
CA ALA A 67 -23.82 -37.10 -24.55
C ALA A 67 -23.18 -35.73 -24.28
N LEU A 68 -23.33 -35.23 -23.07
CA LEU A 68 -22.75 -33.93 -22.60
C LEU A 68 -21.21 -34.03 -22.55
N LEU A 69 -20.67 -35.06 -21.95
CA LEU A 69 -19.23 -35.34 -21.91
C LEU A 69 -18.62 -35.51 -23.32
N LYS A 70 -19.37 -36.17 -24.24
CA LYS A 70 -18.95 -36.30 -25.64
C LYS A 70 -18.94 -34.97 -26.37
N ALA A 71 -19.90 -34.07 -26.08
CA ALA A 71 -19.95 -32.75 -26.65
C ALA A 71 -18.77 -31.89 -26.15
N GLU A 72 -18.49 -31.90 -24.85
CA GLU A 72 -17.33 -31.22 -24.27
C GLU A 72 -16.00 -31.71 -24.83
N ALA A 73 -15.85 -33.02 -24.98
CA ALA A 73 -14.67 -33.62 -25.60
C ALA A 73 -14.49 -33.18 -27.06
N SER A 74 -15.58 -33.06 -27.83
CA SER A 74 -15.52 -32.58 -29.21
C SER A 74 -15.15 -31.09 -29.30
N GLU A 75 -15.63 -30.28 -28.37
CA GLU A 75 -15.28 -28.85 -28.30
C GLU A 75 -13.80 -28.67 -27.95
N LEU A 76 -13.31 -29.44 -27.01
CA LEU A 76 -11.90 -29.40 -26.62
C LEU A 76 -10.99 -29.81 -27.82
N ASN A 77 -11.36 -30.82 -28.57
CA ASN A 77 -10.66 -31.22 -29.77
C ASN A 77 -10.64 -30.18 -30.87
N LEU A 78 -11.76 -29.44 -31.05
CA LEU A 78 -11.83 -28.32 -31.99
C LEU A 78 -10.92 -27.16 -31.57
N ARG A 79 -10.85 -26.85 -30.28
CA ARG A 79 -9.92 -25.85 -29.75
C ARG A 79 -8.45 -26.24 -29.97
N TYR A 80 -8.06 -27.49 -29.69
CA TYR A 80 -6.70 -27.95 -29.95
C TYR A 80 -6.37 -27.94 -31.45
N LYS A 81 -7.32 -28.31 -32.31
CA LYS A 81 -7.14 -28.28 -33.76
C LYS A 81 -6.94 -26.87 -34.28
N SER A 82 -7.72 -25.89 -33.81
CA SER A 82 -7.55 -24.50 -34.17
C SER A 82 -6.20 -23.92 -33.69
N MET A 83 -5.72 -24.31 -32.50
CA MET A 83 -4.40 -23.94 -32.02
C MET A 83 -3.26 -24.53 -32.86
N THR A 84 -3.36 -25.78 -33.26
CA THR A 84 -2.34 -26.42 -34.13
C THR A 84 -2.34 -25.85 -35.56
N GLU A 85 -3.51 -25.55 -36.12
CA GLU A 85 -3.61 -24.86 -37.42
C GLU A 85 -3.08 -23.42 -37.38
N ALA A 86 -3.27 -22.71 -36.28
CA ALA A 86 -2.69 -21.41 -36.07
C ALA A 86 -1.15 -21.46 -35.93
N ALA A 87 -0.63 -22.47 -35.24
CA ALA A 87 0.82 -22.70 -35.10
C ALA A 87 1.48 -23.07 -36.43
N GLN A 88 0.81 -23.88 -37.28
CA GLN A 88 1.31 -24.24 -38.61
C GLN A 88 1.27 -23.10 -39.62
N LYS A 89 0.32 -22.14 -39.47
CA LYS A 89 0.30 -20.91 -40.28
C LYS A 89 1.39 -19.92 -39.92
N GLY A 90 1.85 -19.92 -38.67
CA GLY A 90 2.97 -19.07 -38.20
C GLY A 90 4.33 -19.45 -38.78
N ASP A 91 4.53 -20.76 -39.14
CA ASP A 91 5.81 -21.23 -39.66
C ASP A 91 6.06 -20.91 -41.16
N ALA A 92 5.02 -20.50 -41.90
CA ALA A 92 5.16 -20.24 -43.32
C ALA A 92 5.92 -18.96 -43.71
N ASN A 93 6.13 -18.03 -42.75
CA ASN A 93 6.74 -16.74 -42.96
C ASN A 93 7.93 -16.42 -42.03
N THR A 94 8.64 -17.43 -41.57
CA THR A 94 9.85 -17.19 -40.77
C THR A 94 11.05 -16.83 -41.67
N LEU A 95 11.95 -15.96 -41.17
CA LEU A 95 13.20 -15.59 -41.82
C LEU A 95 13.97 -16.84 -42.32
N ALA A 96 13.90 -17.93 -41.58
CA ALA A 96 14.54 -19.19 -41.92
C ALA A 96 13.91 -19.90 -43.15
N SER A 97 12.58 -19.82 -43.34
CA SER A 97 11.88 -20.37 -44.52
C SER A 97 12.15 -19.56 -45.77
N GLU A 98 12.19 -18.22 -45.69
CA GLU A 98 12.51 -17.33 -46.80
C GLU A 98 13.99 -17.39 -47.20
N LEU A 99 14.90 -17.51 -46.23
CA LEU A 99 16.34 -17.77 -46.48
C LEU A 99 16.55 -19.11 -47.14
N LYS A 100 15.84 -20.18 -46.77
CA LYS A 100 15.88 -21.49 -47.45
C LYS A 100 15.35 -21.39 -48.88
N ALA A 101 14.24 -20.70 -49.11
CA ALA A 101 13.66 -20.54 -50.43
C ALA A 101 14.61 -19.76 -51.41
N ASN A 102 15.34 -18.79 -50.85
CA ASN A 102 16.25 -17.93 -51.61
C ASN A 102 17.72 -18.41 -51.58
N MET A 103 18.00 -19.55 -50.99
CA MET A 103 19.37 -20.09 -50.81
C MET A 103 20.13 -20.26 -52.12
N ALA A 104 19.44 -20.60 -53.22
CA ALA A 104 20.06 -20.72 -54.53
C ALA A 104 20.50 -19.36 -55.09
N SER A 105 19.69 -18.36 -54.90
CA SER A 105 19.98 -16.95 -55.32
C SER A 105 21.11 -16.37 -54.50
N ILE A 106 21.13 -16.62 -53.20
CA ILE A 106 22.20 -16.17 -52.30
C ILE A 106 23.53 -16.84 -52.61
N LYS A 107 23.54 -18.14 -52.93
CA LYS A 107 24.74 -18.86 -53.40
C LYS A 107 25.27 -18.33 -54.73
N ASN A 108 24.40 -17.94 -55.64
CA ASN A 108 24.81 -17.38 -56.94
C ASN A 108 25.42 -15.95 -56.78
N ILE A 109 24.88 -15.15 -55.89
CA ILE A 109 25.46 -13.84 -55.51
C ILE A 109 26.83 -14.01 -54.89
N ALA A 110 27.00 -14.96 -53.96
CA ALA A 110 28.28 -15.24 -53.31
C ALA A 110 29.33 -15.77 -54.26
N LYS A 111 28.96 -16.45 -55.36
CA LYS A 111 29.88 -16.94 -56.40
C LYS A 111 30.20 -15.94 -57.51
N ARG A 112 29.60 -14.74 -57.51
CA ARG A 112 29.71 -13.72 -58.56
C ARG A 112 29.44 -14.23 -59.97
N THR A 113 28.64 -15.27 -60.14
CA THR A 113 28.28 -15.90 -61.43
C THR A 113 26.76 -15.69 -61.58
N GLY A 114 26.37 -14.61 -62.26
CA GLY A 114 24.99 -14.34 -62.63
C GLY A 114 24.57 -12.88 -62.38
N GLU A 115 23.53 -12.40 -63.07
CA GLU A 115 22.94 -11.09 -62.83
C GLU A 115 22.45 -10.98 -61.39
N ALA A 116 22.77 -9.89 -60.75
CA ALA A 116 22.31 -9.61 -59.40
C ALA A 116 20.79 -9.40 -59.41
N LYS A 117 20.06 -10.46 -59.15
CA LYS A 117 18.62 -10.37 -58.84
C LYS A 117 18.48 -9.81 -57.44
N GLU A 118 17.80 -8.70 -57.28
CA GLU A 118 17.45 -8.15 -56.00
C GLU A 118 16.66 -9.19 -55.19
N VAL A 119 17.28 -9.73 -54.16
CA VAL A 119 16.62 -10.65 -53.24
C VAL A 119 15.91 -9.78 -52.23
N VAL A 120 14.64 -9.45 -52.49
CA VAL A 120 13.80 -8.77 -51.51
C VAL A 120 13.44 -9.76 -50.42
N ILE A 121 14.18 -9.74 -49.34
CA ILE A 121 13.82 -10.44 -48.11
C ILE A 121 12.67 -9.64 -47.50
N LYS A 122 11.43 -10.10 -47.71
CA LYS A 122 10.23 -9.51 -47.10
C LYS A 122 10.09 -9.83 -45.60
N ALA A 123 10.96 -10.69 -45.07
CA ALA A 123 11.04 -10.85 -43.64
C ALA A 123 11.79 -9.66 -43.05
N GLU A 124 11.13 -8.55 -42.94
CA GLU A 124 11.53 -7.55 -41.97
C GLU A 124 11.41 -8.24 -40.59
N VAL A 125 12.49 -8.16 -39.79
CA VAL A 125 12.43 -8.45 -38.38
C VAL A 125 11.71 -7.25 -37.71
N LEU A 126 10.48 -7.05 -38.15
CA LEU A 126 9.56 -6.10 -37.58
C LEU A 126 8.79 -6.82 -36.46
N ARG A 127 8.21 -6.05 -35.59
CA ARG A 127 7.23 -6.53 -34.60
C ARG A 127 6.18 -7.49 -35.19
N SER A 128 5.90 -7.39 -36.50
CA SER A 128 4.95 -8.26 -37.21
C SER A 128 5.49 -9.66 -37.50
N SER A 129 6.79 -9.89 -37.41
CA SER A 129 7.42 -11.22 -37.58
C SER A 129 7.67 -11.92 -36.24
N ILE A 130 7.46 -11.19 -35.15
CA ILE A 130 7.55 -11.71 -33.80
C ILE A 130 6.12 -11.86 -33.29
N ASP A 131 5.53 -13.00 -33.57
CA ASP A 131 4.21 -13.37 -33.08
C ASP A 131 3.03 -12.71 -33.82
N GLY A 132 2.05 -13.52 -34.18
CA GLY A 132 0.88 -13.12 -34.97
C GLY A 132 -0.12 -12.20 -34.25
N ASN A 133 0.24 -11.61 -33.14
CA ASN A 133 -0.52 -10.59 -32.46
C ASN A 133 0.41 -9.47 -31.96
N THR A 134 0.78 -8.58 -32.88
CA THR A 134 1.59 -7.41 -32.57
C THR A 134 0.78 -6.22 -32.02
N GLN A 135 -0.47 -6.41 -31.68
CA GLN A 135 -1.16 -5.46 -30.84
C GLN A 135 -0.56 -5.59 -29.45
N ALA A 136 0.29 -4.62 -29.07
CA ALA A 136 0.67 -4.44 -27.69
C ALA A 136 -0.64 -4.42 -26.87
N GLN A 137 -0.79 -5.39 -25.99
CA GLN A 137 -1.91 -5.35 -25.07
C GLN A 137 -1.57 -4.25 -24.07
N ASP A 138 -2.19 -3.10 -24.24
CA ASP A 138 -2.06 -2.02 -23.28
C ASP A 138 -2.65 -2.50 -21.96
N VAL A 139 -1.80 -2.59 -20.96
CA VAL A 139 -2.26 -2.80 -19.58
C VAL A 139 -2.89 -1.48 -19.14
N PRO A 140 -4.20 -1.43 -18.91
CA PRO A 140 -4.85 -0.19 -18.55
C PRO A 140 -4.30 0.31 -17.22
N GLY A 141 -3.90 1.58 -17.18
CA GLY A 141 -3.41 2.25 -15.98
C GLY A 141 -1.89 2.46 -15.96
N ILE A 142 -1.49 3.41 -15.16
CA ILE A 142 -0.08 3.72 -14.88
C ILE A 142 0.33 3.00 -13.59
N GLY A 143 1.51 2.42 -13.57
CA GLY A 143 2.06 1.80 -12.36
C GLY A 143 2.17 2.84 -11.24
N GLN A 144 1.58 2.56 -10.09
CA GLN A 144 1.60 3.48 -8.96
C GLN A 144 3.02 3.65 -8.41
N LEU A 145 3.39 4.89 -8.12
CA LEU A 145 4.62 5.21 -7.41
C LEU A 145 4.56 4.66 -5.97
N ARG A 146 5.71 4.24 -5.46
CA ARG A 146 5.82 3.86 -4.06
C ARG A 146 5.59 5.09 -3.19
N THR A 147 4.54 5.07 -2.41
CA THR A 147 4.25 6.09 -1.41
C THR A 147 4.22 5.46 -0.03
N ARG A 148 4.63 6.23 0.98
CA ARG A 148 4.44 5.81 2.36
C ARG A 148 2.95 5.87 2.70
N LYS A 149 2.52 5.07 3.66
CA LYS A 149 1.17 5.17 4.20
C LYS A 149 1.01 6.49 4.95
N LEU A 150 -0.04 7.24 4.63
CA LEU A 150 -0.43 8.41 5.41
C LEU A 150 -1.03 7.93 6.74
N THR A 151 -0.48 8.40 7.85
CA THR A 151 -0.91 7.91 9.17
C THR A 151 -1.30 9.05 10.10
N MET A 152 -0.56 10.15 10.14
CA MET A 152 -0.77 11.20 11.11
C MET A 152 -2.00 12.05 10.80
N TYR A 153 -2.19 12.43 9.55
CA TYR A 153 -3.31 13.26 9.14
C TYR A 153 -4.69 12.60 9.36
N ASP A 154 -4.79 11.29 9.18
CA ASP A 154 -6.08 10.58 9.29
C ASP A 154 -6.47 10.22 10.72
N MET A 155 -5.54 10.30 11.65
CA MET A 155 -5.75 9.91 13.03
C MET A 155 -6.38 10.98 13.90
N PHE A 156 -6.10 12.24 13.60
CA PHE A 156 -6.57 13.33 14.43
C PHE A 156 -7.93 13.87 13.96
N PRO A 157 -8.80 14.32 14.89
CA PRO A 157 -10.06 14.97 14.56
C PRO A 157 -9.84 16.20 13.69
N LYS A 158 -10.60 16.30 12.59
CA LYS A 158 -10.54 17.42 11.64
C LYS A 158 -11.68 18.39 11.90
N ILE A 159 -11.38 19.67 12.04
CA ILE A 159 -12.35 20.74 12.26
C ILE A 159 -12.29 21.70 11.08
N GLN A 160 -13.41 21.88 10.40
CA GLN A 160 -13.52 22.85 9.33
C GLN A 160 -13.65 24.27 9.91
N VAL A 161 -12.77 25.15 9.48
CA VAL A 161 -12.80 26.58 9.83
C VAL A 161 -13.62 27.32 8.78
N GLY A 162 -14.56 28.14 9.21
CA GLY A 162 -15.44 28.88 8.30
C GLY A 162 -14.68 29.72 7.27
N GLN A 163 -15.22 29.82 6.05
CA GLN A 163 -14.57 30.51 4.92
C GLN A 163 -14.28 32.00 5.22
N ASN A 164 -15.07 32.64 6.06
CA ASN A 164 -14.92 34.04 6.44
C ASN A 164 -13.82 34.29 7.49
N ASN A 165 -13.12 33.25 7.94
CA ASN A 165 -12.01 33.39 8.88
C ASN A 165 -10.79 33.98 8.16
N ASN A 166 -10.12 34.95 8.80
CA ASN A 166 -8.91 35.61 8.29
C ASN A 166 -7.69 34.73 8.16
N GLY A 167 -7.81 33.45 8.58
CA GLY A 167 -6.69 32.49 8.58
C GLY A 167 -6.01 32.40 9.96
N THR A 168 -6.55 33.04 10.98
CA THR A 168 -6.09 32.97 12.36
C THR A 168 -7.20 32.40 13.24
N ILE A 169 -6.87 31.45 14.08
CA ILE A 169 -7.75 30.83 15.06
C ILE A 169 -7.39 31.42 16.42
N ARG A 170 -8.37 31.96 17.14
CA ARG A 170 -8.19 32.39 18.51
C ARG A 170 -8.81 31.39 19.45
N TYR A 171 -8.11 31.10 20.55
CA TYR A 171 -8.63 30.26 21.62
C TYR A 171 -8.15 30.80 22.97
N TRP A 172 -8.91 30.48 24.02
CA TRP A 172 -8.61 30.88 25.38
C TRP A 172 -8.32 29.63 26.18
N ASP A 173 -7.20 29.64 26.89
CA ASP A 173 -6.84 28.61 27.84
C ASP A 173 -6.65 29.21 29.24
N TRP A 174 -6.70 28.35 30.23
CA TRP A 174 -6.34 28.72 31.57
C TRP A 174 -4.86 29.08 31.62
N ASP A 175 -4.53 30.14 32.33
CA ASP A 175 -3.16 30.53 32.63
C ASP A 175 -2.69 29.75 33.88
N GLU A 176 -2.07 28.61 33.68
CA GLU A 176 -1.66 27.68 34.74
C GLU A 176 -0.63 28.32 35.68
N ASP A 177 0.15 29.27 35.20
CA ASP A 177 1.13 30.01 36.02
C ASP A 177 0.47 30.92 37.06
N THR A 178 -0.76 31.36 36.80
CA THR A 178 -1.49 32.33 37.67
C THR A 178 -2.58 31.65 38.51
N ILE A 179 -2.91 30.40 38.22
CA ILE A 179 -3.95 29.67 38.93
C ILE A 179 -3.47 29.22 40.30
N ALA A 180 -4.18 29.69 41.35
CA ALA A 180 -4.03 29.16 42.71
C ALA A 180 -5.36 28.65 43.23
N ARG A 181 -5.40 27.38 43.61
CA ARG A 181 -6.56 26.72 44.23
C ARG A 181 -6.37 26.73 45.73
N ALA A 182 -7.07 27.59 46.43
CA ALA A 182 -6.91 27.82 47.88
C ALA A 182 -8.05 27.24 48.72
N ALA A 183 -8.93 26.40 48.13
CA ALA A 183 -10.03 25.80 48.88
C ALA A 183 -9.50 25.01 50.10
N ALA A 184 -9.98 25.32 51.31
CA ALA A 184 -9.60 24.66 52.57
C ALA A 184 -10.81 24.46 53.48
N MET A 185 -10.68 23.58 54.44
CA MET A 185 -11.65 23.46 55.54
C MET A 185 -11.48 24.63 56.47
N ILE A 186 -12.58 25.28 56.80
CA ILE A 186 -12.59 26.54 57.59
C ILE A 186 -13.27 26.27 58.90
N ALA A 187 -12.68 26.82 59.96
CA ALA A 187 -13.27 26.80 61.32
C ALA A 187 -14.45 27.77 61.38
N GLU A 188 -15.32 27.62 62.39
CA GLU A 188 -16.39 28.57 62.68
C GLU A 188 -15.84 29.98 62.86
N SER A 189 -16.39 30.98 62.13
CA SER A 189 -15.91 32.35 62.05
C SER A 189 -14.55 32.54 61.33
N GLY A 190 -13.98 31.53 60.68
CA GLY A 190 -12.74 31.65 59.91
C GLY A 190 -12.96 32.38 58.57
N ALA A 191 -11.95 33.11 58.09
CA ALA A 191 -11.96 33.72 56.74
C ALA A 191 -11.82 32.68 55.67
N PHE A 192 -12.60 32.82 54.56
CA PHE A 192 -12.48 31.98 53.38
C PHE A 192 -11.18 32.32 52.63
N PRO A 193 -10.39 31.32 52.23
CA PRO A 193 -9.24 31.56 51.38
C PRO A 193 -9.67 31.98 49.96
N GLU A 194 -8.89 32.83 49.33
CA GLU A 194 -9.15 33.32 47.99
C GLU A 194 -8.37 32.49 46.95
N SER A 195 -9.07 31.99 45.98
CA SER A 195 -8.45 31.33 44.81
C SER A 195 -8.27 32.34 43.69
N THR A 196 -7.17 32.23 42.94
CA THR A 196 -6.92 33.06 41.74
C THR A 196 -7.12 32.23 40.49
N ALA A 197 -7.68 32.88 39.46
CA ALA A 197 -7.89 32.28 38.14
C ALA A 197 -7.70 33.31 37.05
N ALA A 198 -6.96 32.97 36.01
CA ALA A 198 -6.74 33.83 34.85
C ALA A 198 -6.89 33.00 33.56
N PHE A 199 -7.23 33.75 32.50
CA PHE A 199 -7.34 33.20 31.14
C PHE A 199 -6.35 33.91 30.24
N LYS A 200 -5.71 33.17 29.35
CA LYS A 200 -4.76 33.69 28.38
C LYS A 200 -5.27 33.43 26.98
N GLU A 201 -5.20 34.45 26.13
CA GLU A 201 -5.54 34.33 24.72
C GLU A 201 -4.34 33.81 23.92
N TYR A 202 -4.60 32.83 23.09
CA TYR A 202 -3.63 32.30 22.13
C TYR A 202 -4.17 32.46 20.73
N THR A 203 -3.27 32.66 19.78
CA THR A 203 -3.57 32.73 18.35
C THR A 203 -2.77 31.68 17.59
N LEU A 204 -3.41 31.05 16.64
CA LEU A 204 -2.81 30.05 15.75
C LEU A 204 -3.12 30.41 14.30
N ASP A 205 -2.10 30.58 13.48
CA ASP A 205 -2.25 30.91 12.08
C ASP A 205 -2.34 29.63 11.21
N LEU A 206 -3.28 29.61 10.26
CA LEU A 206 -3.38 28.58 9.26
C LEU A 206 -2.23 28.69 8.26
N LYS A 207 -1.34 27.72 8.26
CA LYS A 207 -0.23 27.63 7.31
C LYS A 207 -0.70 27.08 5.98
N LYS A 208 0.05 27.39 4.91
CA LYS A 208 -0.26 26.96 3.55
C LYS A 208 0.79 25.97 3.07
N VAL A 209 0.34 24.78 2.68
CA VAL A 209 1.14 23.76 2.01
C VAL A 209 0.70 23.70 0.56
N GLY A 210 1.63 23.54 -0.38
CA GLY A 210 1.30 23.44 -1.80
C GLY A 210 2.48 23.03 -2.64
N ASP A 211 2.15 22.53 -3.85
CA ASP A 211 3.09 22.06 -4.85
C ASP A 211 2.64 22.51 -6.24
N THR A 212 3.58 22.65 -7.17
CA THR A 212 3.30 23.08 -8.55
C THR A 212 4.08 22.24 -9.56
N LEU A 213 3.43 21.95 -10.70
CA LEU A 213 4.03 21.20 -11.80
C LEU A 213 3.71 21.89 -13.14
N PRO A 214 4.72 22.35 -13.91
CA PRO A 214 4.54 22.83 -15.26
C PRO A 214 4.40 21.65 -16.23
N VAL A 215 3.43 21.74 -17.17
CA VAL A 215 3.11 20.72 -18.18
C VAL A 215 2.75 21.42 -19.48
N SER A 216 3.03 20.84 -20.65
CA SER A 216 2.61 21.40 -21.93
C SER A 216 1.09 21.30 -22.12
N ALA A 217 0.49 22.24 -22.81
CA ALA A 217 -0.95 22.24 -23.11
C ALA A 217 -1.33 21.05 -23.99
N GLU A 218 -0.51 20.73 -25.00
CA GLU A 218 -0.69 19.56 -25.87
C GLU A 218 -0.80 18.24 -25.08
N PHE A 219 0.01 18.08 -24.02
CA PHE A 219 -0.04 16.90 -23.18
C PHE A 219 -1.40 16.74 -22.48
N PHE A 220 -2.03 17.83 -22.08
CA PHE A 220 -3.35 17.79 -21.47
C PHE A 220 -4.47 17.46 -22.47
N GLU A 221 -4.31 17.85 -23.73
CA GLU A 221 -5.30 17.61 -24.77
C GLU A 221 -5.23 16.17 -25.29
N ASP A 222 -4.02 15.68 -25.51
CA ASP A 222 -3.80 14.37 -26.12
C ASP A 222 -3.87 13.22 -25.11
N GLU A 223 -3.43 13.46 -23.87
CA GLU A 223 -3.19 12.39 -22.88
C GLU A 223 -3.94 12.61 -21.55
N SER A 224 -5.25 12.60 -21.62
CA SER A 224 -6.11 12.87 -20.44
C SER A 224 -5.87 11.93 -19.25
N MET A 225 -5.47 10.67 -19.50
CA MET A 225 -5.16 9.69 -18.44
C MET A 225 -3.93 10.11 -17.64
N PHE A 226 -2.88 10.58 -18.31
CA PHE A 226 -1.67 11.06 -17.64
C PHE A 226 -1.90 12.37 -16.88
N ALA A 227 -2.76 13.25 -17.41
CA ALA A 227 -3.13 14.48 -16.72
C ALA A 227 -3.83 14.22 -15.39
N ALA A 228 -4.67 13.19 -15.31
CA ALA A 228 -5.30 12.74 -14.07
C ALA A 228 -4.26 12.20 -13.08
N GLU A 229 -3.31 11.40 -13.55
CA GLU A 229 -2.25 10.84 -12.71
C GLU A 229 -1.30 11.91 -12.16
N LEU A 230 -0.93 12.92 -12.96
CA LEU A 230 -0.14 14.06 -12.49
C LEU A 230 -0.88 14.88 -11.41
N SER A 231 -2.18 15.01 -11.54
CA SER A 231 -3.01 15.66 -10.54
C SER A 231 -3.01 14.87 -9.23
N LEU A 232 -3.12 13.55 -9.30
CA LEU A 232 -3.04 12.65 -8.15
C LEU A 232 -1.64 12.69 -7.50
N PHE A 233 -0.59 12.72 -8.32
CA PHE A 233 0.80 12.86 -7.86
C PHE A 233 0.99 14.11 -7.01
N LEU A 234 0.56 15.28 -7.49
CA LEU A 234 0.65 16.53 -6.74
C LEU A 234 -0.16 16.51 -5.45
N GLN A 235 -1.37 15.95 -5.48
CA GLN A 235 -2.19 15.80 -4.28
C GLN A 235 -1.51 14.90 -3.25
N THR A 236 -0.89 13.83 -3.70
CA THR A 236 -0.14 12.89 -2.86
C THR A 236 1.08 13.56 -2.24
N ASN A 237 1.84 14.37 -3.00
CA ASN A 237 2.98 15.12 -2.48
C ASN A 237 2.56 16.07 -1.35
N VAL A 238 1.49 16.84 -1.58
CA VAL A 238 0.95 17.75 -0.56
C VAL A 238 0.47 16.98 0.68
N ALA A 239 -0.16 15.82 0.49
CA ALA A 239 -0.61 14.99 1.61
C ALA A 239 0.57 14.41 2.41
N LEU A 240 1.65 13.99 1.74
CA LEU A 240 2.86 13.49 2.37
C LEU A 240 3.57 14.58 3.19
N GLU A 241 3.64 15.80 2.66
CA GLU A 241 4.21 16.93 3.38
C GLU A 241 3.37 17.33 4.60
N ILE A 242 2.05 17.35 4.47
CA ILE A 242 1.14 17.61 5.59
C ILE A 242 1.34 16.59 6.72
N ASP A 243 1.43 15.32 6.35
CA ASP A 243 1.62 14.22 7.28
C ASP A 243 2.95 14.36 8.04
N ASP A 244 4.02 14.77 7.34
CA ASP A 244 5.32 15.06 7.96
C ASP A 244 5.29 16.27 8.89
N GLN A 245 4.69 17.36 8.46
CA GLN A 245 4.55 18.57 9.25
C GLN A 245 3.71 18.37 10.53
N ILE A 246 2.69 17.51 10.49
CA ILE A 246 1.90 17.15 11.68
C ILE A 246 2.75 16.38 12.68
N ALA A 247 3.67 15.52 12.21
CA ALA A 247 4.57 14.78 13.09
C ALA A 247 5.72 15.66 13.60
N ASN A 248 6.51 16.19 12.68
CA ASN A 248 7.86 16.74 12.92
C ASN A 248 7.96 18.25 12.76
N GLY A 249 6.88 18.96 12.42
CA GLY A 249 6.91 20.41 12.24
C GLY A 249 7.47 21.13 13.47
N ASP A 250 8.40 22.07 13.26
CA ASP A 250 9.14 22.80 14.31
C ASP A 250 8.48 24.14 14.71
N GLY A 251 7.35 24.48 14.11
CA GLY A 251 6.65 25.76 14.37
C GLY A 251 7.36 27.00 13.87
N THR A 252 8.56 26.88 13.27
CA THR A 252 9.33 28.04 12.82
C THR A 252 8.88 28.52 11.44
N GLY A 253 8.80 29.83 11.25
CA GLY A 253 8.45 30.44 9.96
C GLY A 253 7.11 29.98 9.41
N ASN A 254 7.13 29.21 8.32
CA ASN A 254 5.93 28.70 7.66
C ASN A 254 5.56 27.25 8.06
N ASN A 255 6.37 26.62 8.89
CA ASN A 255 6.14 25.25 9.34
C ASN A 255 4.98 25.17 10.33
N LEU A 256 4.32 24.01 10.41
CA LEU A 256 3.38 23.71 11.48
C LEU A 256 4.13 23.45 12.79
N THR A 257 3.48 23.68 13.91
CA THR A 257 3.94 23.13 15.19
C THR A 257 3.45 21.70 15.28
N GLY A 258 4.33 20.74 15.08
CA GLY A 258 3.99 19.31 15.00
C GLY A 258 3.79 18.67 16.37
N LEU A 259 3.40 17.38 16.34
CA LEU A 259 3.17 16.58 17.53
C LEU A 259 4.42 16.52 18.42
N PHE A 260 5.57 16.15 17.84
CA PHE A 260 6.82 16.01 18.61
C PHE A 260 7.36 17.32 19.15
N ASP A 261 7.05 18.45 18.54
CA ASP A 261 7.45 19.76 19.08
C ASP A 261 6.53 20.21 20.21
N SER A 262 5.22 20.02 20.08
CA SER A 262 4.20 20.49 21.01
C SER A 262 4.15 19.77 22.36
N ILE A 263 4.58 18.50 22.44
CA ILE A 263 4.36 17.65 23.61
C ILE A 263 5.57 17.55 24.54
N PRO A 264 5.36 17.38 25.87
CA PRO A 264 6.44 17.26 26.82
C PRO A 264 7.23 15.94 26.63
N ALA A 265 8.52 16.00 27.00
CA ALA A 265 9.36 14.83 27.03
C ALA A 265 9.05 13.94 28.23
N PHE A 266 9.36 12.66 28.10
CA PHE A 266 9.31 11.72 29.21
C PHE A 266 10.25 12.17 30.35
N ASN A 267 9.73 12.20 31.56
CA ASN A 267 10.48 12.55 32.76
C ASN A 267 10.49 11.37 33.73
N PRO A 268 11.60 10.64 33.85
CA PRO A 268 11.71 9.49 34.75
C PRO A 268 11.49 9.84 36.22
N ALA A 269 11.76 11.09 36.64
CA ALA A 269 11.55 11.50 38.04
C ALA A 269 10.08 11.50 38.48
N LEU A 270 9.13 11.50 37.54
CA LEU A 270 7.69 11.48 37.82
C LEU A 270 7.12 10.07 37.96
N VAL A 271 7.88 9.04 37.63
CA VAL A 271 7.43 7.64 37.63
C VAL A 271 8.25 6.81 38.62
N THR A 272 7.75 5.64 38.97
CA THR A 272 8.47 4.71 39.85
C THR A 272 9.42 3.85 39.03
N ASP A 273 10.61 3.59 39.56
CA ASP A 273 11.60 2.74 38.95
C ASP A 273 11.14 1.29 38.88
N VAL A 274 11.64 0.56 37.91
CA VAL A 274 11.33 -0.86 37.68
C VAL A 274 12.61 -1.65 37.61
N ALA A 275 12.65 -2.81 38.32
CA ALA A 275 13.76 -3.72 38.18
C ALA A 275 13.75 -4.42 36.82
N TYR A 276 14.90 -4.45 36.13
CA TYR A 276 15.03 -5.05 34.80
C TYR A 276 14.07 -4.49 33.78
N ALA A 277 13.93 -3.15 33.74
CA ALA A 277 13.01 -2.45 32.86
C ALA A 277 13.21 -2.81 31.38
N ASN A 278 12.11 -3.02 30.67
CA ASN A 278 12.07 -3.30 29.25
C ASN A 278 11.23 -2.26 28.49
N PHE A 279 11.09 -2.42 27.18
CA PHE A 279 10.34 -1.45 26.37
C PHE A 279 8.84 -1.41 26.71
N TYR A 280 8.23 -2.56 27.07
CA TYR A 280 6.83 -2.58 27.51
C TYR A 280 6.62 -1.81 28.81
N ASP A 281 7.57 -1.93 29.76
CA ASP A 281 7.53 -1.19 31.01
C ASP A 281 7.61 0.32 30.76
N LEU A 282 8.45 0.75 29.81
CA LEU A 282 8.55 2.16 29.42
C LEU A 282 7.21 2.71 28.91
N LEU A 283 6.47 1.95 28.08
CA LEU A 283 5.16 2.38 27.60
C LEU A 283 4.15 2.56 28.75
N VAL A 284 4.13 1.62 29.68
CA VAL A 284 3.28 1.72 30.90
C VAL A 284 3.70 2.91 31.77
N LYS A 285 5.01 3.19 31.88
CA LYS A 285 5.53 4.34 32.63
C LYS A 285 5.21 5.70 31.97
N CYS A 286 5.21 5.77 30.66
CA CYS A 286 4.72 6.95 29.95
C CYS A 286 3.24 7.23 30.24
N LYS A 287 2.40 6.17 30.26
CA LYS A 287 0.99 6.29 30.67
C LYS A 287 0.85 6.72 32.15
N GLU A 288 1.69 6.19 33.05
CA GLU A 288 1.75 6.61 34.46
C GLU A 288 2.05 8.11 34.58
N GLN A 289 3.01 8.63 33.80
CA GLN A 289 3.34 10.06 33.77
C GLN A 289 2.13 10.90 33.38
N ILE A 290 1.43 10.55 32.28
CA ILE A 290 0.24 11.28 31.83
C ILE A 290 -0.83 11.30 32.94
N THR A 291 -1.07 10.18 33.59
CA THR A 291 -2.07 10.09 34.66
C THR A 291 -1.68 10.92 35.88
N LYS A 292 -0.39 10.99 36.23
CA LYS A 292 0.11 11.79 37.34
C LYS A 292 0.09 13.29 37.07
N THR A 293 0.44 13.70 35.83
CA THR A 293 0.51 15.12 35.46
C THR A 293 -0.84 15.68 35.04
N GLY A 294 -1.61 14.94 34.25
CA GLY A 294 -2.89 15.38 33.67
C GLY A 294 -4.14 14.92 34.43
N GLY A 295 -3.97 14.07 35.46
CA GLY A 295 -5.07 13.52 36.24
C GLY A 295 -5.97 12.60 35.41
N ALA A 296 -7.21 12.41 35.86
CA ALA A 296 -8.19 11.53 35.23
C ALA A 296 -8.81 12.13 33.93
N LYS A 297 -8.38 13.31 33.50
CA LYS A 297 -8.91 13.98 32.30
C LYS A 297 -8.51 13.24 31.03
N TYR A 298 -7.30 12.68 30.98
CA TYR A 298 -6.73 12.06 29.78
C TYR A 298 -6.73 10.55 29.90
N THR A 299 -7.12 9.90 28.81
CA THR A 299 -7.07 8.45 28.64
C THR A 299 -6.27 8.15 27.39
N PRO A 300 -4.96 7.92 27.51
CA PRO A 300 -4.14 7.63 26.35
C PRO A 300 -4.69 6.45 25.54
N ASP A 301 -4.91 6.67 24.26
CA ASP A 301 -5.50 5.73 23.31
C ASP A 301 -4.59 5.36 22.16
N ALA A 302 -3.54 6.15 21.94
CA ALA A 302 -2.67 6.02 20.77
C ALA A 302 -1.19 6.07 21.12
N ILE A 303 -0.42 5.27 20.40
CA ILE A 303 1.05 5.26 20.42
C ILE A 303 1.52 5.41 18.97
N TRP A 304 2.35 6.39 18.71
CA TRP A 304 2.93 6.65 17.38
C TRP A 304 4.41 6.33 17.40
N MET A 305 4.86 5.40 16.57
CA MET A 305 6.26 5.02 16.50
C MET A 305 6.68 4.52 15.10
N ASN A 306 7.99 4.47 14.87
CA ASN A 306 8.56 3.91 13.66
C ASN A 306 8.42 2.39 13.62
N ILE A 307 8.39 1.79 12.43
CA ILE A 307 8.36 0.35 12.24
C ILE A 307 9.54 -0.38 12.90
N SER A 308 10.74 0.24 12.90
CA SER A 308 11.91 -0.29 13.59
C SER A 308 11.67 -0.43 15.10
N SER A 309 11.06 0.59 15.72
CA SER A 309 10.70 0.59 17.14
C SER A 309 9.62 -0.45 17.46
N ILE A 310 8.61 -0.60 16.57
CA ILE A 310 7.60 -1.66 16.69
C ILE A 310 8.24 -3.05 16.64
N ASN A 311 9.15 -3.26 15.70
CA ASN A 311 9.86 -4.54 15.59
C ASN A 311 10.74 -4.80 16.83
N LYS A 312 11.41 -3.77 17.35
CA LYS A 312 12.17 -3.87 18.61
C LYS A 312 11.26 -4.29 19.78
N LEU A 313 10.05 -3.72 19.85
CA LEU A 313 9.03 -4.10 20.83
C LEU A 313 8.63 -5.58 20.69
N ARG A 314 8.30 -6.03 19.48
CA ARG A 314 7.88 -7.41 19.18
C ARG A 314 8.98 -8.45 19.40
N LEU A 315 10.24 -8.06 19.22
CA LEU A 315 11.40 -8.94 19.36
C LEU A 315 12.02 -8.93 20.75
N THR A 316 11.38 -8.29 21.74
CA THR A 316 11.84 -8.30 23.12
C THR A 316 11.83 -9.72 23.69
N LYS A 317 12.95 -10.16 24.27
CA LYS A 317 13.16 -11.51 24.80
C LYS A 317 13.57 -11.46 26.27
N ASP A 318 13.29 -12.56 26.98
CA ASP A 318 13.79 -12.79 28.31
C ASP A 318 15.27 -13.28 28.31
N VAL A 319 15.83 -13.46 29.48
CA VAL A 319 17.21 -13.98 29.67
C VAL A 319 17.41 -15.39 29.11
N ASN A 320 16.33 -16.14 28.87
CA ASN A 320 16.33 -17.49 28.29
C ASN A 320 16.07 -17.49 26.79
N ASN A 321 16.10 -16.32 26.12
CA ASN A 321 15.79 -16.12 24.70
C ASN A 321 14.33 -16.43 24.29
N ASN A 322 13.39 -16.52 25.23
CA ASN A 322 11.97 -16.64 24.90
C ASN A 322 11.38 -15.26 24.64
N TYR A 323 10.49 -15.16 23.65
CA TYR A 323 9.78 -13.91 23.38
C TYR A 323 8.83 -13.56 24.53
N ILE A 324 8.93 -12.34 25.02
CA ILE A 324 8.06 -11.81 26.04
C ILE A 324 6.83 -11.21 25.38
N ILE A 325 5.66 -11.74 25.69
CA ILE A 325 4.38 -11.13 25.32
C ILE A 325 3.62 -10.91 26.63
N PRO A 326 3.64 -9.70 27.18
CA PRO A 326 2.88 -9.38 28.37
C PRO A 326 1.37 -9.59 28.17
N PRO A 327 0.61 -9.94 29.21
CA PRO A 327 -0.83 -10.25 29.10
C PRO A 327 -1.68 -9.04 28.68
N PHE A 328 -1.16 -7.81 28.77
CA PHE A 328 -1.82 -6.57 28.33
C PHE A 328 -1.45 -6.16 26.90
N VAL A 329 -0.74 -7.01 26.16
CA VAL A 329 -0.33 -6.77 24.78
C VAL A 329 -1.07 -7.74 23.86
N SER A 330 -1.62 -7.24 22.77
CA SER A 330 -2.22 -8.10 21.74
C SER A 330 -1.13 -8.94 21.05
N ARG A 331 -1.52 -10.12 20.56
CA ARG A 331 -0.60 -11.11 19.98
C ARG A 331 0.19 -10.60 18.78
N ASP A 332 -0.37 -9.66 18.03
CA ASP A 332 0.23 -8.98 16.87
C ASP A 332 1.01 -7.72 17.26
N GLY A 333 0.97 -7.29 18.53
CA GLY A 333 1.59 -6.07 19.02
C GLY A 333 0.89 -4.78 18.55
N ALA A 334 -0.33 -4.88 18.03
CA ALA A 334 -1.09 -3.72 17.55
C ALA A 334 -1.76 -2.94 18.70
N ILE A 335 -1.98 -3.57 19.85
CA ILE A 335 -2.56 -2.94 21.04
C ILE A 335 -1.67 -3.24 22.24
N VAL A 336 -1.27 -2.20 22.98
CA VAL A 336 -0.50 -2.29 24.20
C VAL A 336 -1.23 -1.52 25.29
N ASP A 337 -1.60 -2.19 26.36
CA ASP A 337 -2.33 -1.62 27.52
C ASP A 337 -3.56 -0.80 27.14
N GLY A 338 -4.33 -1.29 26.15
CA GLY A 338 -5.52 -0.63 25.61
C GLY A 338 -5.24 0.51 24.63
N MET A 339 -3.98 0.82 24.33
CA MET A 339 -3.57 1.84 23.37
C MET A 339 -3.25 1.20 22.02
N THR A 340 -3.73 1.79 20.95
CA THR A 340 -3.45 1.33 19.59
C THR A 340 -2.07 1.83 19.13
N VAL A 341 -1.25 0.92 18.62
CA VAL A 341 0.07 1.25 18.07
C VAL A 341 -0.07 1.61 16.60
N PHE A 342 0.31 2.83 16.27
CA PHE A 342 0.30 3.37 14.90
C PHE A 342 1.71 3.45 14.34
N GLU A 343 1.88 2.76 13.23
CA GLU A 343 3.12 2.74 12.49
C GLU A 343 3.24 4.00 11.62
N SER A 344 4.35 4.72 11.78
CA SER A 344 4.69 5.85 10.90
C SER A 344 6.18 5.90 10.62
N ASN A 345 6.54 5.79 9.34
CA ASN A 345 7.93 5.88 8.90
C ASN A 345 8.49 7.32 8.89
N ILE A 346 7.66 8.31 9.24
CA ILE A 346 8.06 9.71 9.37
C ILE A 346 8.80 9.93 10.69
N ILE A 347 8.40 9.17 11.72
CA ILE A 347 8.99 9.26 13.04
C ILE A 347 10.39 8.65 12.98
N SER A 348 11.37 9.35 13.55
CA SER A 348 12.75 8.88 13.62
C SER A 348 12.86 7.58 14.42
N ASP A 349 13.83 6.75 14.05
CA ASP A 349 14.09 5.50 14.78
C ASP A 349 14.47 5.79 16.25
N GLY A 350 13.95 4.99 17.16
CA GLY A 350 14.13 5.23 18.59
C GLY A 350 13.24 6.31 19.20
N TYR A 351 12.39 6.96 18.40
CA TYR A 351 11.42 7.94 18.88
C TYR A 351 10.03 7.30 18.96
N PHE A 352 9.25 7.73 19.93
CA PHE A 352 7.80 7.49 19.95
C PHE A 352 7.07 8.60 20.71
N ALA A 353 5.80 8.75 20.42
CA ALA A 353 4.88 9.57 21.17
C ALA A 353 3.69 8.73 21.63
N LEU A 354 3.11 9.08 22.76
CA LEU A 354 1.97 8.44 23.36
C LEU A 354 1.03 9.50 23.91
N GLY A 355 -0.28 9.31 23.74
CA GLY A 355 -1.23 10.28 24.24
C GLY A 355 -2.68 9.99 23.90
N ASP A 356 -3.53 10.96 24.23
CA ASP A 356 -4.97 10.94 23.95
C ASP A 356 -5.27 11.70 22.64
N SER A 357 -5.52 10.98 21.58
CA SER A 357 -5.71 11.51 20.23
C SER A 357 -6.86 12.55 20.12
N ARG A 358 -7.82 12.53 21.04
CA ARG A 358 -8.99 13.44 21.03
C ARG A 358 -8.63 14.91 21.30
N PHE A 359 -7.51 15.17 21.95
CA PHE A 359 -7.07 16.51 22.34
C PHE A 359 -6.14 17.16 21.31
N ALA A 360 -5.63 16.42 20.36
CA ALA A 360 -4.92 16.93 19.19
C ALA A 360 -5.90 17.14 18.04
N LYS A 361 -5.94 18.31 17.43
CA LYS A 361 -6.96 18.69 16.42
C LYS A 361 -6.31 19.33 15.22
N ILE A 362 -6.81 18.95 14.03
CA ILE A 362 -6.42 19.56 12.76
C ILE A 362 -7.53 20.55 12.38
N TYR A 363 -7.15 21.82 12.19
CA TYR A 363 -8.04 22.85 11.70
C TYR A 363 -7.77 23.10 10.23
N GLU A 364 -8.80 22.98 9.40
CA GLU A 364 -8.71 23.14 7.95
C GLU A 364 -9.62 24.25 7.46
N LYS A 365 -9.12 25.08 6.55
CA LYS A 365 -9.95 26.12 5.93
C LYS A 365 -10.71 25.58 4.73
N THR A 366 -10.00 24.83 3.87
CA THR A 366 -10.52 24.22 2.65
C THR A 366 -9.90 22.85 2.48
N GLY A 367 -10.51 22.00 1.67
CA GLY A 367 -9.90 20.76 1.21
C GLY A 367 -8.66 21.02 0.36
N ILE A 368 -8.16 20.00 -0.31
CA ILE A 368 -7.10 20.16 -1.31
C ILE A 368 -7.70 20.86 -2.52
N GLU A 369 -7.15 22.03 -2.87
CA GLU A 369 -7.56 22.84 -4.02
C GLU A 369 -6.57 22.62 -5.16
N LEU A 370 -7.07 22.10 -6.29
CA LEU A 370 -6.34 22.02 -7.54
C LEU A 370 -6.70 23.23 -8.41
N SER A 371 -5.72 23.91 -8.96
CA SER A 371 -5.90 25.00 -9.92
C SER A 371 -4.92 24.89 -11.07
N ARG A 372 -5.33 25.34 -12.26
CA ARG A 372 -4.55 25.36 -13.50
C ARG A 372 -4.37 26.81 -13.92
N GLY A 373 -3.22 27.16 -14.45
CA GLY A 373 -2.93 28.51 -14.93
C GLY A 373 -1.55 28.62 -15.55
N THR A 374 -1.30 29.74 -16.20
CA THR A 374 -0.02 30.06 -16.84
C THR A 374 0.81 30.98 -15.96
N ILE A 375 2.12 30.82 -15.94
CA ILE A 375 3.09 31.59 -15.15
C ILE A 375 4.19 32.12 -16.08
N ASN A 376 4.58 33.39 -15.91
CA ASN A 376 5.64 34.02 -16.71
C ASN A 376 5.45 33.85 -18.22
N ASP A 377 6.48 33.35 -18.93
CA ASP A 377 6.50 33.18 -20.39
C ASP A 377 5.77 31.91 -20.87
N GLN A 378 5.12 31.16 -19.98
CA GLN A 378 4.43 29.92 -20.32
C GLN A 378 3.31 30.11 -21.36
N PHE A 379 2.69 31.28 -21.36
CA PHE A 379 1.69 31.61 -22.37
C PHE A 379 2.25 31.60 -23.80
N THR A 380 3.50 32.06 -23.98
CA THR A 380 4.18 32.05 -25.28
C THR A 380 4.80 30.72 -25.66
N GLN A 381 4.95 29.81 -24.68
CA GLN A 381 5.53 28.49 -24.82
C GLN A 381 4.49 27.37 -24.86
N ASP A 382 3.21 27.72 -24.83
CA ASP A 382 2.08 26.80 -24.77
C ASP A 382 2.19 25.79 -23.60
N MET A 383 2.55 26.33 -22.44
CA MET A 383 2.69 25.57 -21.20
C MET A 383 1.70 26.04 -20.14
N GLU A 384 1.26 25.13 -19.31
CA GLU A 384 0.40 25.41 -18.17
C GLU A 384 0.98 24.82 -16.87
N THR A 385 0.69 25.45 -15.77
CA THR A 385 1.10 24.97 -14.44
C THR A 385 -0.10 24.48 -13.67
N LEU A 386 -0.06 23.22 -13.26
CA LEU A 386 -0.91 22.68 -12.22
C LEU A 386 -0.40 23.16 -10.86
N LYS A 387 -1.31 23.59 -10.00
CA LYS A 387 -1.02 23.99 -8.64
C LYS A 387 -1.98 23.33 -7.68
N VAL A 388 -1.45 22.65 -6.68
CA VAL A 388 -2.20 22.08 -5.57
C VAL A 388 -1.85 22.85 -4.30
N ARG A 389 -2.87 23.17 -3.50
CA ARG A 389 -2.65 23.85 -2.20
C ARG A 389 -3.67 23.37 -1.17
N LYS A 390 -3.27 23.46 0.10
CA LYS A 390 -4.14 23.29 1.26
C LYS A 390 -3.74 24.26 2.36
N ARG A 391 -4.70 24.70 3.17
CA ARG A 391 -4.47 25.53 4.34
C ARG A 391 -4.98 24.82 5.57
N LEU A 392 -4.09 24.61 6.55
CA LEU A 392 -4.39 23.91 7.77
C LEU A 392 -3.53 24.42 8.94
N ALA A 393 -3.92 24.06 10.14
CA ALA A 393 -3.13 24.20 11.35
C ALA A 393 -3.33 22.96 12.21
N PHE A 394 -2.32 22.56 12.93
CA PHE A 394 -2.37 21.51 13.93
C PHE A 394 -2.30 22.15 15.31
N LEU A 395 -3.17 21.74 16.24
CA LEU A 395 -3.28 22.34 17.57
C LEU A 395 -3.43 21.26 18.64
N ILE A 396 -2.51 21.31 19.59
CA ILE A 396 -2.68 20.76 20.93
C ILE A 396 -2.70 21.97 21.86
N ARG A 397 -3.81 22.17 22.58
CA ARG A 397 -3.91 23.30 23.52
C ARG A 397 -2.85 23.19 24.61
N THR A 398 -2.37 24.30 25.11
CA THR A 398 -1.30 24.36 26.14
C THR A 398 -1.66 23.52 27.37
N VAL A 399 -2.91 23.66 27.85
CA VAL A 399 -3.44 22.84 28.95
C VAL A 399 -3.53 21.33 28.65
N ASP A 400 -3.64 20.96 27.38
CA ASP A 400 -3.83 19.56 26.97
C ASP A 400 -2.50 18.86 26.59
N GLN A 401 -1.39 19.61 26.57
CA GLN A 401 -0.06 19.03 26.27
C GLN A 401 0.34 17.95 27.28
N THR A 402 -0.10 18.08 28.54
CA THR A 402 0.13 17.08 29.59
C THR A 402 -0.58 15.74 29.35
N GLY A 403 -1.53 15.69 28.42
CA GLY A 403 -2.18 14.46 27.92
C GLY A 403 -1.32 13.63 26.97
N PHE A 404 -0.11 14.10 26.66
CA PHE A 404 0.83 13.45 25.75
C PHE A 404 2.23 13.36 26.36
N VAL A 405 3.01 12.40 25.87
CA VAL A 405 4.43 12.25 26.24
C VAL A 405 5.21 11.81 25.01
N LYS A 406 6.39 12.42 24.79
CA LYS A 406 7.36 11.97 23.77
C LYS A 406 8.57 11.34 24.41
N VAL A 407 9.11 10.35 23.74
CA VAL A 407 10.42 9.76 24.02
C VAL A 407 11.29 9.93 22.79
N THR A 408 12.45 10.55 22.97
CA THR A 408 13.39 10.82 21.87
C THR A 408 14.51 9.77 21.77
N ASN A 409 14.65 8.92 22.79
CA ASN A 409 15.57 7.79 22.78
C ASN A 409 15.05 6.71 23.72
N ILE A 410 14.61 5.61 23.16
CA ILE A 410 14.01 4.48 23.88
C ILE A 410 15.02 3.86 24.86
N ASP A 411 16.25 3.61 24.40
CA ASP A 411 17.25 2.91 25.22
C ASP A 411 17.68 3.76 26.43
N THR A 412 17.85 5.06 26.24
CA THR A 412 18.16 6.00 27.33
C THR A 412 16.99 6.09 28.31
N ALA A 413 15.76 6.12 27.82
CA ALA A 413 14.57 6.18 28.68
C ALA A 413 14.38 4.89 29.47
N ILE A 414 14.63 3.72 28.88
CA ILE A 414 14.60 2.42 29.61
C ILE A 414 15.69 2.41 30.70
N ALA A 415 16.90 2.84 30.37
CA ALA A 415 17.99 2.90 31.36
C ALA A 415 17.65 3.85 32.53
N ALA A 416 16.94 4.95 32.26
CA ALA A 416 16.57 5.93 33.28
C ALA A 416 15.47 5.47 34.25
N ILE A 417 14.65 4.50 33.89
CA ILE A 417 13.62 3.90 34.77
C ILE A 417 14.09 2.61 35.43
N ASN A 418 15.27 2.11 35.07
CA ASN A 418 15.80 0.87 35.62
C ASN A 418 16.40 1.12 37.00
N LEU A 419 15.90 0.41 38.02
CA LEU A 419 16.52 0.41 39.34
C LEU A 419 17.98 0.01 39.20
N ALA A 420 18.89 0.86 39.69
CA ALA A 420 20.28 0.50 39.81
C ALA A 420 20.38 -0.74 40.71
N SER A 421 20.87 -1.83 40.17
CA SER A 421 21.07 -3.10 40.88
C SER A 421 22.15 -3.00 41.94
#